data_5ac4d1de6c5e4f1b5ffa1f0ce985ad9e
#
_entry.id   5ac4d1de6c5e4f1b5ffa1f0ce985ad9e
#
_cell.length_a   1.000
_cell.length_b   1.000
_cell.length_c   1.000
_cell.angle_alpha   90.00
_cell.angle_beta   90.00
_cell.angle_gamma   90.00
#
_symmetry.space_group_name_H-M   'P 1'
#
loop_
_entity.id
_entity.type
_entity.pdbx_description
1 polymer ?
#
loop_
_entity_poly.entity_id
_entity_poly.type
_entity_poly.pdbx_seq_one_letter_code
_entity_poly.pdbx_strand_id
1 'polypeptide(L)'
;METAAAPPLLLASHSRTAPMAKPLYKVTFLNHGKVYELYARHVGGSSLWGFTEVGDLVFDLHEGLVVDPTEERLRDEFGNTKMLHLPMQSIIRVEEVERKGQSAIRDAATGEKVVTPFPLPAKPPR
;
A
#
# COMPACT_ATOMS: atom_id res chain seq x y z
N MET A 1 -12.70 35.62 33.10
CA MET A 1 -12.59 35.38 32.84
C MET A 1 -12.35 34.80 32.05
N GLU A 2 -12.35 34.59 31.67
CA GLU A 2 -12.16 34.12 31.03
C GLU A 2 -11.90 33.58 30.23
N THR A 3 -11.83 33.40 29.98
CA THR A 3 -11.60 32.94 29.28
C THR A 3 -11.43 32.38 28.48
N ALA A 4 -11.39 32.25 28.32
CA ALA A 4 -11.20 31.74 27.64
C ALA A 4 -11.06 31.19 26.85
N ALA A 5 -11.06 31.01 26.54
CA ALA A 5 -10.93 30.43 25.83
C ALA A 5 -10.73 29.94 24.99
N ALA A 6 -10.63 29.82 24.76
CA ALA A 6 -10.46 29.28 23.97
C ALA A 6 -10.30 28.82 23.24
N PRO A 7 -10.16 28.81 22.98
CA PRO A 7 -10.03 28.32 22.11
C PRO A 7 -10.00 27.62 21.54
N PRO A 8 -10.21 27.47 21.30
CA PRO A 8 -10.17 26.69 20.69
C PRO A 8 -10.16 26.24 19.88
N LEU A 9 -10.22 26.35 19.72
CA LEU A 9 -10.25 25.84 19.01
C LEU A 9 -9.94 25.47 18.26
N LEU A 10 -9.69 25.68 18.33
CA LEU A 10 -9.40 25.29 17.64
C LEU A 10 -9.19 24.50 17.35
N LEU A 11 -9.18 24.33 17.55
CA LEU A 11 -9.14 23.44 17.27
C LEU A 11 -9.59 22.91 16.65
N ALA A 12 -9.96 23.00 16.52
CA ALA A 12 -10.47 22.42 15.93
C ALA A 12 -10.44 22.14 14.97
N SER A 13 -10.35 22.32 14.61
CA SER A 13 -10.38 22.02 13.68
C SER A 13 -9.81 21.27 13.24
N HIS A 14 -9.50 20.97 13.31
CA HIS A 14 -9.00 20.22 12.85
C HIS A 14 -9.40 19.26 12.80
N SER A 15 -9.87 19.17 13.08
CA SER A 15 -10.23 18.35 13.06
C SER A 15 -10.73 17.77 12.42
N ARG A 16 -10.89 17.64 11.96
CA ARG A 16 -11.30 17.05 11.42
C ARG A 16 -11.02 16.09 11.53
N THR A 17 -10.91 15.75 11.70
CA THR A 17 -10.62 14.95 11.77
C THR A 17 -10.88 14.07 12.35
N ALA A 18 -11.22 13.87 12.58
CA ALA A 18 -11.51 13.06 13.14
C ALA A 18 -11.34 11.91 12.83
N PRO A 19 -11.46 11.61 12.61
CA PRO A 19 -11.57 10.41 12.72
C PRO A 19 -10.54 9.74 12.81
N MET A 20 -10.45 9.06 13.23
CA MET A 20 -9.56 8.31 13.59
C MET A 20 -9.02 7.48 12.58
N ALA A 21 -9.60 7.31 11.49
CA ALA A 21 -9.08 6.43 10.48
C ALA A 21 -7.94 7.09 9.81
N LYS A 22 -6.87 6.40 9.70
CA LYS A 22 -5.75 6.87 8.94
C LYS A 22 -6.10 6.81 7.48
N PRO A 23 -5.51 7.66 6.67
CA PRO A 23 -5.74 7.56 5.24
C PRO A 23 -5.25 6.23 4.71
N LEU A 24 -5.76 5.88 3.57
CA LEU A 24 -5.36 4.67 2.89
C LEU A 24 -4.86 5.05 1.52
N TYR A 25 -3.70 4.55 1.18
CA TYR A 25 -3.07 4.90 -0.10
C TYR A 25 -2.87 3.66 -0.94
N LYS A 26 -3.08 3.80 -2.22
CA LYS A 26 -2.69 2.79 -3.19
C LYS A 26 -1.39 3.25 -3.80
N VAL A 27 -0.36 2.45 -3.69
CA VAL A 27 0.96 2.79 -4.15
C VAL A 27 1.32 1.88 -5.30
N THR A 28 1.70 2.46 -6.42
CA THR A 28 2.10 1.71 -7.60
C THR A 28 3.56 2.02 -7.86
N PHE A 29 4.38 1.00 -7.92
CA PHE A 29 5.81 1.22 -8.11
C PHE A 29 6.43 0.10 -8.93
N LEU A 30 7.58 0.41 -9.50
CA LEU A 30 8.32 -0.53 -10.32
C LEU A 30 9.42 -1.18 -9.50
N ASN A 31 9.51 -2.48 -9.57
CA ASN A 31 10.51 -3.20 -8.81
C ASN A 31 10.92 -4.45 -9.58
N HIS A 32 12.17 -4.51 -10.01
CA HIS A 32 12.70 -5.69 -10.70
C HIS A 32 11.86 -6.08 -11.90
N GLY A 33 11.51 -5.10 -12.72
CA GLY A 33 10.75 -5.37 -13.92
C GLY A 33 9.30 -5.69 -13.70
N LYS A 34 8.82 -5.54 -12.48
CA LYS A 34 7.42 -5.77 -12.18
C LYS A 34 6.80 -4.54 -11.58
N VAL A 35 5.54 -4.34 -11.85
CA VAL A 35 4.80 -3.22 -11.30
C VAL A 35 3.98 -3.77 -10.14
N TYR A 36 4.23 -3.23 -8.96
CA TYR A 36 3.51 -3.62 -7.76
C TYR A 36 2.43 -2.59 -7.47
N GLU A 37 1.26 -3.07 -7.08
CA GLU A 37 0.18 -2.21 -6.60
C GLU A 37 -0.19 -2.71 -5.23
N LEU A 38 0.07 -1.94 -4.21
CA LEU A 38 -0.28 -2.36 -2.87
C LEU A 38 -0.85 -1.19 -2.10
N TYR A 39 -1.33 -1.48 -0.91
CA TYR A 39 -2.01 -0.48 -0.10
C TYR A 39 -1.28 -0.29 1.21
N ALA A 40 -1.26 0.95 1.67
CA ALA A 40 -0.56 1.30 2.88
C ALA A 40 -1.27 2.45 3.56
N ARG A 41 -1.05 2.57 4.85
CA ARG A 41 -1.67 3.66 5.60
C ARG A 41 -0.74 4.83 5.79
N HIS A 42 0.52 4.68 5.43
CA HIS A 42 1.49 5.75 5.58
C HIS A 42 2.33 5.87 4.34
N VAL A 43 2.37 7.05 3.77
CA VAL A 43 3.26 7.35 2.66
C VAL A 43 3.79 8.75 2.90
N GLY A 44 5.09 8.91 2.81
CA GLY A 44 5.65 10.24 3.04
C GLY A 44 7.10 10.31 2.61
N GLY A 45 7.70 11.44 2.83
CA GLY A 45 9.11 11.58 2.55
C GLY A 45 9.94 10.76 3.51
N SER A 46 10.97 10.15 2.99
CA SER A 46 11.82 9.28 3.78
C SER A 46 12.96 10.09 4.38
N SER A 47 13.50 9.60 5.49
CA SER A 47 14.72 10.18 6.01
C SER A 47 15.90 9.88 5.09
N LEU A 48 15.74 8.93 4.20
CA LEU A 48 16.77 8.66 3.21
C LEU A 48 16.54 9.56 2.01
N TRP A 49 17.55 10.32 1.66
CA TRP A 49 17.40 11.29 0.59
C TRP A 49 17.03 10.61 -0.73
N GLY A 50 16.03 11.16 -1.42
CA GLY A 50 15.61 10.62 -2.70
C GLY A 50 14.72 9.43 -2.62
N PHE A 51 14.26 9.07 -1.42
CA PHE A 51 13.37 7.94 -1.23
C PHE A 51 12.02 8.40 -0.67
N THR A 52 11.04 7.58 -0.89
CA THR A 52 9.72 7.77 -0.29
C THR A 52 9.49 6.60 0.65
N GLU A 53 8.95 6.87 1.83
CA GLU A 53 8.70 5.77 2.74
C GLU A 53 7.24 5.37 2.68
N VAL A 54 7.01 4.08 2.73
CA VAL A 54 5.68 3.49 2.68
C VAL A 54 5.60 2.54 3.86
N GLY A 55 4.64 2.77 4.73
CA GLY A 55 4.54 1.97 5.94
C GLY A 55 3.12 1.54 6.21
N ASP A 56 2.97 0.73 7.23
CA ASP A 56 1.66 0.21 7.62
C ASP A 56 0.98 -0.42 6.41
N LEU A 57 1.66 -1.38 5.80
CA LEU A 57 1.12 -2.05 4.63
C LEU A 57 -0.12 -2.83 5.02
N VAL A 58 -1.10 -2.81 4.13
CA VAL A 58 -2.38 -3.43 4.39
C VAL A 58 -2.53 -4.63 3.47
N PHE A 59 -2.71 -5.80 4.07
CA PHE A 59 -2.93 -7.02 3.31
C PHE A 59 -4.29 -7.56 3.66
N ASP A 60 -4.94 -8.10 2.65
CA ASP A 60 -6.28 -8.62 2.83
C ASP A 60 -6.16 -10.05 3.28
N LEU A 61 -6.21 -10.29 4.55
CA LEU A 61 -6.05 -11.62 5.07
C LEU A 61 -7.41 -12.14 5.45
N HIS A 62 -7.95 -12.93 4.60
CA HIS A 62 -9.22 -13.53 4.91
C HIS A 62 -8.97 -14.77 5.68
N GLU A 63 -9.68 -14.90 6.78
CA GLU A 63 -9.60 -16.10 7.45
C GLU A 63 -10.45 -17.04 6.78
N GLY A 64 -10.08 -18.09 6.36
CA GLY A 64 -10.92 -19.05 5.88
C GLY A 64 -10.72 -19.45 4.49
N LEU A 65 -11.68 -19.37 3.65
CA LEU A 65 -11.76 -20.20 2.53
C LEU A 65 -10.93 -19.79 1.37
N VAL A 66 -10.95 -18.56 1.04
CA VAL A 66 -10.31 -18.14 -0.18
C VAL A 66 -9.18 -17.21 0.16
N VAL A 67 -8.01 -17.52 -0.29
CA VAL A 67 -6.85 -16.69 -0.08
C VAL A 67 -6.44 -16.15 -1.42
N ASP A 68 -6.30 -14.85 -1.52
CA ASP A 68 -5.82 -14.24 -2.73
C ASP A 68 -4.32 -14.50 -2.83
N PRO A 69 -3.86 -15.22 -3.82
CA PRO A 69 -2.42 -15.56 -3.87
C PRO A 69 -1.53 -14.33 -4.00
N THR A 70 -2.01 -13.26 -4.61
CA THR A 70 -1.22 -12.06 -4.71
C THR A 70 -1.05 -11.42 -3.33
N GLU A 71 -2.12 -11.37 -2.55
CA GLU A 71 -2.03 -10.81 -1.21
C GLU A 71 -1.10 -11.64 -0.35
N GLU A 72 -1.17 -12.95 -0.50
CA GLU A 72 -0.33 -13.81 0.27
C GLU A 72 1.13 -13.64 -0.11
N ARG A 73 1.40 -13.52 -1.39
CA ARG A 73 2.75 -13.31 -1.85
C ARG A 73 3.31 -11.99 -1.37
N LEU A 74 2.50 -10.94 -1.39
CA LEU A 74 2.95 -9.65 -0.91
C LEU A 74 3.19 -9.67 0.58
N ARG A 75 2.34 -10.38 1.31
CA ARG A 75 2.56 -10.51 2.74
C ARG A 75 3.83 -11.29 3.03
N ASP A 76 4.11 -12.32 2.24
CA ASP A 76 5.34 -13.06 2.45
C ASP A 76 6.56 -12.19 2.18
N GLU A 77 6.47 -11.35 1.18
CA GLU A 77 7.60 -10.52 0.82
C GLU A 77 7.78 -9.35 1.78
N PHE A 78 6.69 -8.72 2.17
CA PHE A 78 6.77 -7.48 2.94
C PHE A 78 6.22 -7.57 4.35
N GLY A 79 5.80 -8.73 4.78
CA GLY A 79 5.12 -8.84 6.07
C GLY A 79 5.98 -8.48 7.24
N ASN A 80 7.29 -8.68 7.12
CA ASN A 80 8.20 -8.31 8.19
C ASN A 80 8.85 -6.96 7.96
N THR A 81 8.40 -6.25 6.95
CA THR A 81 8.96 -4.95 6.63
C THR A 81 8.29 -3.89 7.47
N LYS A 82 9.09 -3.20 8.27
CA LYS A 82 8.54 -2.17 9.10
C LYS A 82 8.28 -0.92 8.29
N MET A 83 9.17 -0.57 7.43
CA MET A 83 9.03 0.61 6.60
C MET A 83 9.74 0.33 5.29
N LEU A 84 9.03 0.53 4.21
CA LEU A 84 9.58 0.31 2.89
C LEU A 84 10.04 1.64 2.33
N HIS A 85 11.28 1.73 1.94
CA HIS A 85 11.81 2.96 1.34
C HIS A 85 12.03 2.70 -0.13
N LEU A 86 11.34 3.45 -0.96
CA LEU A 86 11.40 3.25 -2.40
C LEU A 86 12.06 4.46 -3.05
N PRO A 87 12.96 4.25 -3.98
CA PRO A 87 13.50 5.39 -4.73
C PRO A 87 12.36 6.17 -5.35
N MET A 88 12.43 7.47 -5.28
CA MET A 88 11.32 8.29 -5.75
C MET A 88 11.00 8.00 -7.19
N GLN A 89 12.00 7.76 -8.02
CA GLN A 89 11.74 7.56 -9.42
C GLN A 89 11.17 6.18 -9.73
N SER A 90 11.11 5.28 -8.76
CA SER A 90 10.47 4.00 -9.01
C SER A 90 8.98 4.05 -8.76
N ILE A 91 8.50 5.12 -8.15
CA ILE A 91 7.10 5.23 -7.83
C ILE A 91 6.37 5.76 -9.04
N ILE A 92 5.34 5.04 -9.46
CA ILE A 92 4.58 5.43 -10.61
C ILE A 92 3.42 6.32 -10.19
N ARG A 93 2.76 5.96 -9.10
CA ARG A 93 1.60 6.72 -8.67
C ARG A 93 1.25 6.39 -7.23
N VAL A 94 0.78 7.38 -6.51
CA VAL A 94 0.24 7.22 -5.18
C VAL A 94 -1.14 7.83 -5.19
N GLU A 95 -2.14 7.07 -4.77
CA GLU A 95 -3.50 7.56 -4.73
C GLU A 95 -4.05 7.39 -3.32
N GLU A 96 -4.70 8.41 -2.83
CA GLU A 96 -5.42 8.24 -1.58
C GLU A 96 -6.80 7.71 -1.93
N VAL A 97 -7.17 6.59 -1.36
CA VAL A 97 -8.41 5.90 -1.71
C VAL A 97 -9.26 5.69 -0.48
N GLU A 98 -10.51 5.41 -0.70
CA GLU A 98 -11.43 5.25 0.43
C GLU A 98 -11.44 3.83 0.94
N ARG A 99 -11.16 2.86 0.09
CA ARG A 99 -11.15 1.49 0.55
C ARG A 99 -10.16 0.70 -0.27
N LYS A 100 -9.74 -0.39 0.30
CA LYS A 100 -8.74 -1.23 -0.34
C LYS A 100 -9.37 -2.01 -1.46
N GLY A 101 -8.71 -2.00 -2.61
CA GLY A 101 -9.05 -2.89 -3.69
C GLY A 101 -8.09 -4.05 -3.71
N GLN A 102 -7.93 -4.63 -4.86
CA GLN A 102 -7.10 -5.79 -5.02
C GLN A 102 -5.67 -5.37 -5.27
N SER A 103 -4.75 -5.94 -4.52
CA SER A 103 -3.34 -5.72 -4.79
C SER A 103 -2.92 -6.51 -6.02
N ALA A 104 -1.84 -6.11 -6.65
CA ALA A 104 -1.42 -6.75 -7.89
C ALA A 104 0.07 -6.69 -8.07
N ILE A 105 0.59 -7.68 -8.78
CA ILE A 105 1.95 -7.67 -9.26
C ILE A 105 1.85 -7.99 -10.73
N ARG A 106 2.32 -7.09 -11.57
CA ARG A 106 2.21 -7.27 -13.02
C ARG A 106 3.57 -7.17 -13.66
N ASP A 107 3.72 -7.87 -14.75
CA ASP A 107 4.94 -7.74 -15.52
C ASP A 107 4.98 -6.35 -16.16
N ALA A 108 6.09 -5.65 -16.02
CA ALA A 108 6.15 -4.27 -16.48
C ALA A 108 6.10 -4.19 -18.00
N ALA A 109 6.56 -5.21 -18.69
CA ALA A 109 6.56 -5.17 -20.13
C ALA A 109 5.23 -5.58 -20.73
N THR A 110 4.57 -6.58 -20.16
CA THR A 110 3.35 -7.10 -20.75
C THR A 110 2.09 -6.68 -20.03
N GLY A 111 2.20 -6.30 -18.78
CA GLY A 111 1.02 -5.97 -17.97
C GLY A 111 0.28 -7.16 -17.43
N GLU A 112 0.78 -8.36 -17.67
CA GLU A 112 0.09 -9.54 -17.22
C GLU A 112 0.35 -9.78 -15.76
N LYS A 113 -0.63 -10.34 -15.07
CA LYS A 113 -0.46 -10.65 -13.67
C LYS A 113 0.58 -11.72 -13.50
N VAL A 114 1.45 -11.51 -12.53
CA VAL A 114 2.51 -12.45 -12.24
C VAL A 114 1.98 -13.60 -11.42
N VAL A 115 1.04 -13.33 -10.52
CA VAL A 115 0.51 -14.36 -9.64
C VAL A 115 -0.91 -14.67 -10.06
N THR A 116 -1.21 -15.93 -10.28
CA THR A 116 -2.55 -16.32 -10.67
C THR A 116 -3.19 -17.12 -9.56
N PRO A 117 -4.50 -17.09 -9.47
CA PRO A 117 -5.19 -17.80 -8.40
C PRO A 117 -5.00 -19.30 -8.46
N PHE A 118 -4.95 -19.85 -9.66
CA PHE A 118 -4.78 -21.27 -9.79
C PHE A 118 -3.54 -21.52 -10.55
N PRO A 119 -2.48 -21.89 -9.89
CA PRO A 119 -1.27 -22.19 -10.62
C PRO A 119 -1.57 -23.31 -11.56
N LEU A 120 -1.34 -23.06 -12.80
CA LEU A 120 -1.56 -24.08 -13.77
C LEU A 120 -0.46 -25.10 -13.68
N PRO A 121 -0.78 -26.33 -13.94
CA PRO A 121 0.28 -27.32 -14.01
C PRO A 121 1.21 -26.93 -15.11
N ALA A 122 2.42 -27.31 -14.95
CA ALA A 122 3.39 -27.00 -15.96
C ALA A 122 2.93 -27.60 -17.25
N LYS A 123 3.01 -26.81 -18.32
CA LYS A 123 2.66 -27.35 -19.54
C LYS A 123 3.65 -28.33 -19.92
N PRO A 124 3.28 -29.40 -20.48
CA PRO A 124 4.27 -30.36 -20.93
C PRO A 124 5.10 -29.69 -21.99
N PRO A 125 6.32 -29.97 -21.97
CA PRO A 125 7.14 -29.41 -23.02
C PRO A 125 6.72 -30.00 -24.29
N ARG A 126 6.88 -29.29 -25.26
CA ARG A 126 6.44 -29.80 -26.43
C ARG A 126 7.35 -29.85 -27.32
#